data_2871c09fb8488e530edebe567644b691
#
_entry.id   2871c09fb8488e530edebe567644b691
#
_cell.length_a   1.000
_cell.length_b   1.000
_cell.length_c   1.000
_cell.angle_alpha   90.00
_cell.angle_beta   90.00
_cell.angle_gamma   90.00
#
_symmetry.space_group_name_H-M   'P 1'
#
loop_
_entity.id
_entity.type
_entity.pdbx_description
1 polymer ?
#
loop_
_entity_poly.entity_id
_entity_poly.type
_entity_poly.pdbx_seq_one_letter_code
_entity_poly.pdbx_strand_id
1 'polypeptide(L)'
;LRRQRQMCIRDRIEAEIELTGSQGTRWVNINRFYQGYKNNVMTQEELITRIRWNIPDPEDVLKLYKVSKRKDLDISTFTAGILLKLKNGKIQSVRLAYGGVGPIVLRLPKTEEFLQGKPMMSAIFQEAGKLAREEINPISDVRASTDYRSQLAENILMKFFHECCDNQNKKEAA
;
A
#
# COMPACT_ATOMS: atom_id res chain seq x y z
N LEU A 1 -3.74 -14.71 -7.75
CA LEU A 1 -2.37 -14.29 -7.41
C LEU A 1 -2.05 -12.85 -7.83
N ARG A 2 -2.55 -12.39 -8.98
CA ARG A 2 -2.48 -10.99 -9.41
C ARG A 2 -3.40 -10.06 -8.61
N ARG A 3 -4.49 -10.57 -8.03
CA ARG A 3 -5.54 -9.74 -7.40
C ARG A 3 -5.07 -8.94 -6.19
N GLN A 4 -4.33 -9.51 -5.25
CA GLN A 4 -3.86 -8.79 -4.05
C GLN A 4 -2.82 -7.70 -4.37
N ARG A 5 -1.89 -7.97 -5.31
CA ARG A 5 -0.97 -6.95 -5.82
C ARG A 5 -1.73 -5.77 -6.45
N GLN A 6 -2.73 -6.07 -7.26
CA GLN A 6 -3.55 -5.06 -7.93
C GLN A 6 -4.37 -4.23 -6.93
N MET A 7 -4.82 -4.82 -5.83
CA MET A 7 -5.55 -4.10 -4.78
C MET A 7 -4.64 -3.09 -4.08
N CYS A 8 -3.48 -3.50 -3.57
CA CYS A 8 -2.53 -2.57 -2.93
C CYS A 8 -2.08 -1.44 -3.85
N ILE A 9 -1.95 -1.69 -5.18
CA ILE A 9 -1.66 -0.64 -6.14
C ILE A 9 -2.79 0.38 -6.18
N ARG A 10 -4.03 -0.07 -6.35
CA ARG A 10 -5.21 0.79 -6.49
C ARG A 10 -5.47 1.63 -5.27
N ASP A 11 -5.36 1.04 -4.08
CA ASP A 11 -5.58 1.74 -2.80
C ASP A 11 -4.59 2.88 -2.60
N ARG A 12 -3.34 2.68 -2.97
CA ARG A 12 -2.28 3.67 -2.84
C ARG A 12 -2.40 4.83 -3.82
N ILE A 13 -2.81 4.57 -5.07
CA ILE A 13 -3.02 5.61 -6.09
C ILE A 13 -4.40 6.24 -6.02
N GLU A 14 -5.17 5.93 -4.96
CA GLU A 14 -6.53 6.43 -4.75
C GLU A 14 -7.44 6.20 -5.95
N ALA A 15 -7.38 5.00 -6.51
CA ALA A 15 -8.23 4.64 -7.63
C ALA A 15 -9.71 4.78 -7.27
N GLU A 16 -10.49 5.17 -8.24
CA GLU A 16 -11.94 5.21 -8.14
C GLU A 16 -12.56 4.12 -9.01
N ILE A 17 -13.61 3.54 -8.51
CA ILE A 17 -14.40 2.49 -9.17
C ILE A 17 -15.74 3.07 -9.55
N GLU A 18 -16.12 2.92 -10.82
CA GLU A 18 -17.46 3.25 -11.31
C GLU A 18 -18.38 2.05 -11.11
N LEU A 19 -19.46 2.28 -10.41
CA LEU A 19 -20.55 1.34 -10.20
C LEU A 19 -21.76 1.81 -10.99
N THR A 20 -22.31 0.92 -11.82
CA THR A 20 -23.48 1.20 -12.66
C THR A 20 -24.57 0.16 -12.37
N GLY A 21 -25.77 0.63 -12.12
CA GLY A 21 -26.96 -0.19 -11.87
C GLY A 21 -28.23 0.46 -12.41
N SER A 22 -29.38 -0.11 -12.06
CA SER A 22 -30.70 0.39 -12.49
C SER A 22 -30.99 1.85 -12.06
N GLN A 23 -30.36 2.31 -10.97
CA GLN A 23 -30.49 3.66 -10.42
C GLN A 23 -29.48 4.67 -11.00
N GLY A 24 -28.63 4.24 -11.95
CA GLY A 24 -27.63 5.09 -12.59
C GLY A 24 -26.19 4.69 -12.26
N THR A 25 -25.30 5.68 -12.35
CA THR A 25 -23.85 5.46 -12.20
C THR A 25 -23.30 6.31 -11.07
N ARG A 26 -22.41 5.73 -10.25
CA ARG A 26 -21.69 6.44 -9.18
C ARG A 26 -20.22 6.04 -9.10
N TRP A 27 -19.38 6.96 -8.64
CA TRP A 27 -17.97 6.71 -8.40
C TRP A 27 -17.70 6.50 -6.91
N VAL A 28 -16.89 5.50 -6.59
CA VAL A 28 -16.50 5.16 -5.22
C VAL A 28 -14.98 5.04 -5.14
N ASN A 29 -14.37 5.75 -4.18
CA ASN A 29 -12.95 5.58 -3.92
C ASN A 29 -12.67 4.14 -3.43
N ILE A 30 -11.62 3.51 -3.95
CA ILE A 30 -11.27 2.11 -3.65
C ILE A 30 -11.06 1.87 -2.15
N ASN A 31 -10.52 2.87 -1.42
CA ASN A 31 -10.29 2.78 0.03
C ASN A 31 -11.60 2.76 0.85
N ARG A 32 -12.73 3.10 0.22
CA ARG A 32 -14.08 3.05 0.81
C ARG A 32 -14.93 1.93 0.22
N PHE A 33 -14.42 1.23 -0.79
CA PHE A 33 -15.18 0.21 -1.50
C PHE A 33 -15.36 -1.05 -0.67
N TYR A 34 -14.29 -1.52 0.01
CA TYR A 34 -14.34 -2.67 0.90
C TYR A 34 -14.58 -2.22 2.34
N GLN A 35 -15.67 -2.73 2.94
CA GLN A 35 -16.05 -2.44 4.32
C GLN A 35 -15.60 -3.53 5.31
N GLY A 36 -15.17 -4.68 4.80
CA GLY A 36 -14.72 -5.82 5.59
C GLY A 36 -14.48 -7.06 4.75
N TYR A 37 -14.29 -8.19 5.41
CA TYR A 37 -14.05 -9.46 4.72
C TYR A 37 -15.26 -9.87 3.89
N LYS A 38 -15.07 -9.98 2.58
CA LYS A 38 -16.13 -10.26 1.58
C LYS A 38 -17.32 -9.30 1.60
N ASN A 39 -17.15 -8.13 2.21
CA ASN A 39 -18.16 -7.08 2.26
C ASN A 39 -17.70 -5.84 1.50
N ASN A 40 -18.56 -5.30 0.65
CA ASN A 40 -18.30 -4.11 -0.15
C ASN A 40 -19.58 -3.25 -0.27
N VAL A 41 -19.44 -2.07 -0.84
CA VAL A 41 -20.53 -1.07 -0.95
C VAL A 41 -21.45 -1.27 -2.15
N MET A 42 -21.24 -2.32 -2.95
CA MET A 42 -22.09 -2.61 -4.12
C MET A 42 -23.46 -3.15 -3.68
N THR A 43 -24.49 -2.72 -4.37
CA THR A 43 -25.80 -3.39 -4.32
C THR A 43 -25.83 -4.62 -5.25
N GLN A 44 -26.85 -5.44 -5.15
CA GLN A 44 -27.01 -6.64 -6.00
C GLN A 44 -27.20 -6.30 -7.49
N GLU A 45 -27.67 -5.07 -7.78
CA GLU A 45 -27.97 -4.62 -9.14
C GLU A 45 -26.81 -3.85 -9.77
N GLU A 46 -25.70 -3.62 -9.03
CA GLU A 46 -24.58 -2.85 -9.54
C GLU A 46 -23.47 -3.74 -10.11
N LEU A 47 -22.85 -3.24 -11.19
CA LEU A 47 -21.66 -3.80 -11.81
C LEU A 47 -20.52 -2.79 -11.76
N ILE A 48 -19.29 -3.28 -11.65
CA ILE A 48 -18.09 -2.47 -11.85
C ILE A 48 -17.88 -2.28 -13.35
N THR A 49 -18.03 -1.05 -13.84
CA THR A 49 -17.94 -0.73 -15.27
C THR A 49 -16.62 -0.09 -15.65
N ARG A 50 -16.02 0.72 -14.76
CA ARG A 50 -14.73 1.39 -15.00
C ARG A 50 -13.90 1.49 -13.74
N ILE A 51 -12.59 1.68 -13.92
CA ILE A 51 -11.64 2.03 -12.87
C ILE A 51 -10.78 3.16 -13.41
N ARG A 52 -10.64 4.25 -12.64
CA ARG A 52 -9.76 5.36 -12.99
C ARG A 52 -8.78 5.65 -11.87
N TRP A 53 -7.64 6.20 -12.20
CA TRP A 53 -6.63 6.69 -11.24
C TRP A 53 -5.76 7.74 -11.91
N ASN A 54 -5.14 8.58 -11.10
CA ASN A 54 -4.12 9.51 -11.55
C ASN A 54 -2.81 8.77 -11.75
N ILE A 55 -2.16 8.98 -12.89
CA ILE A 55 -0.82 8.44 -13.13
C ILE A 55 0.16 9.20 -12.23
N PRO A 56 0.98 8.50 -11.40
CA PRO A 56 2.01 9.16 -10.60
C PRO A 56 2.99 9.94 -11.49
N ASP A 57 3.51 11.04 -10.97
CA ASP A 57 4.54 11.82 -11.66
C ASP A 57 5.80 10.95 -11.89
N PRO A 58 6.58 11.18 -12.96
CA PRO A 58 7.82 10.43 -13.22
C PRO A 58 8.86 10.53 -12.10
N GLU A 59 8.81 11.59 -11.29
CA GLU A 59 9.68 11.81 -10.14
C GLU A 59 9.21 11.09 -8.88
N ASP A 60 7.95 10.63 -8.85
CA ASP A 60 7.40 9.92 -7.72
C ASP A 60 8.02 8.52 -7.60
N VAL A 61 8.40 8.14 -6.40
CA VAL A 61 8.93 6.81 -6.13
C VAL A 61 7.80 5.84 -5.82
N LEU A 62 7.53 4.95 -6.76
CA LEU A 62 6.51 3.92 -6.65
C LEU A 62 7.17 2.54 -6.46
N LYS A 63 6.95 1.91 -5.31
CA LYS A 63 7.43 0.55 -5.02
C LYS A 63 6.30 -0.39 -4.61
N LEU A 64 6.43 -1.63 -5.08
CA LEU A 64 5.49 -2.72 -4.84
C LEU A 64 6.23 -3.92 -4.30
N TYR A 65 5.83 -4.39 -3.14
CA TYR A 65 6.41 -5.55 -2.48
C TYR A 65 5.41 -6.68 -2.40
N LYS A 66 5.89 -7.87 -2.63
CA LYS A 66 5.19 -9.12 -2.40
C LYS A 66 6.11 -10.05 -1.64
N VAL A 67 5.67 -10.49 -0.46
CA VAL A 67 6.34 -11.54 0.32
C VAL A 67 5.48 -12.80 0.25
N SER A 68 6.10 -13.92 -0.05
CA SER A 68 5.46 -15.23 -0.14
C SER A 68 6.46 -16.33 0.24
N LYS A 69 5.97 -17.50 0.63
CA LYS A 69 6.84 -18.64 1.02
C LYS A 69 7.65 -19.18 -0.16
N ARG A 70 7.07 -19.19 -1.36
CA ARG A 70 7.74 -19.63 -2.60
C ARG A 70 7.94 -18.45 -3.52
N LYS A 71 8.98 -18.52 -4.34
CA LYS A 71 9.34 -17.46 -5.28
C LYS A 71 8.24 -17.23 -6.32
N ASP A 72 7.71 -18.30 -6.88
CA ASP A 72 6.73 -18.26 -7.95
C ASP A 72 5.44 -18.99 -7.57
N LEU A 73 4.33 -18.62 -8.25
CA LEU A 73 3.00 -19.24 -8.16
C LEU A 73 2.47 -19.40 -6.73
N ASP A 74 2.84 -18.49 -5.83
CA ASP A 74 2.41 -18.53 -4.43
C ASP A 74 1.49 -17.39 -4.05
N ILE A 75 0.59 -17.65 -3.08
CA ILE A 75 -0.25 -16.63 -2.47
C ILE A 75 0.60 -15.77 -1.55
N SER A 76 0.41 -14.46 -1.64
CA SER A 76 1.17 -13.52 -0.80
C SER A 76 0.84 -13.73 0.68
N THR A 77 1.87 -13.82 1.49
CA THR A 77 1.79 -13.73 2.95
C THR A 77 1.54 -12.28 3.38
N PHE A 78 2.26 -11.37 2.70
CA PHE A 78 2.21 -9.94 2.93
C PHE A 78 2.43 -9.21 1.60
N THR A 79 1.78 -8.08 1.42
CA THR A 79 2.03 -7.16 0.30
C THR A 79 2.11 -5.74 0.80
N ALA A 80 2.98 -4.94 0.19
CA ALA A 80 3.02 -3.51 0.45
C ALA A 80 3.07 -2.72 -0.84
N GLY A 81 2.43 -1.59 -0.81
CA GLY A 81 2.51 -0.59 -1.84
C GLY A 81 2.90 0.75 -1.22
N ILE A 82 3.94 1.39 -1.74
CA ILE A 82 4.46 2.66 -1.25
C ILE A 82 4.60 3.62 -2.43
N LEU A 83 3.93 4.77 -2.33
CA LEU A 83 4.09 5.89 -3.23
C LEU A 83 4.64 7.06 -2.43
N LEU A 84 5.82 7.55 -2.80
CA LEU A 84 6.51 8.64 -2.12
C LEU A 84 6.77 9.76 -3.11
N LYS A 85 6.43 10.99 -2.71
CA LYS A 85 6.79 12.22 -3.41
C LYS A 85 7.78 13.01 -2.57
N LEU A 86 8.94 13.31 -3.16
CA LEU A 86 9.97 14.12 -2.53
C LEU A 86 9.98 15.54 -3.12
N LYS A 87 10.22 16.52 -2.27
CA LYS A 87 10.47 17.90 -2.69
C LYS A 87 11.51 18.52 -1.77
N ASN A 88 12.59 19.06 -2.33
CA ASN A 88 13.69 19.70 -1.59
C ASN A 88 14.26 18.80 -0.46
N GLY A 89 14.45 17.50 -0.74
CA GLY A 89 14.98 16.51 0.22
C GLY A 89 14.03 16.11 1.34
N LYS A 90 12.80 16.60 1.34
CA LYS A 90 11.75 16.25 2.31
C LYS A 90 10.61 15.47 1.67
N ILE A 91 9.97 14.64 2.47
CA ILE A 91 8.78 13.87 2.07
C ILE A 91 7.60 14.84 1.95
N GLN A 92 7.21 15.18 0.72
CA GLN A 92 6.05 16.04 0.47
C GLN A 92 4.75 15.28 0.75
N SER A 93 4.67 14.06 0.27
CA SER A 93 3.56 13.15 0.54
C SER A 93 4.02 11.70 0.47
N VAL A 94 3.37 10.84 1.23
CA VAL A 94 3.57 9.39 1.17
C VAL A 94 2.23 8.71 1.29
N ARG A 95 2.06 7.59 0.59
CA ARG A 95 0.89 6.73 0.68
C ARG A 95 1.35 5.29 0.87
N LEU A 96 0.83 4.67 1.91
CA LEU A 96 1.17 3.31 2.33
C LEU A 96 -0.09 2.44 2.28
N ALA A 97 -0.01 1.31 1.60
CA ALA A 97 -1.08 0.33 1.57
C ALA A 97 -0.52 -1.08 1.81
N TYR A 98 -0.98 -1.74 2.87
CA TYR A 98 -0.55 -3.07 3.27
C TYR A 98 -1.68 -4.09 3.11
N GLY A 99 -1.36 -5.23 2.51
CA GLY A 99 -2.27 -6.36 2.38
C GLY A 99 -1.76 -7.60 3.11
N GLY A 100 -2.68 -8.41 3.62
CA GLY A 100 -2.39 -9.57 4.46
C GLY A 100 -2.19 -9.22 5.94
N VAL A 101 -2.57 -8.01 6.35
CA VAL A 101 -2.42 -7.49 7.73
C VAL A 101 -3.75 -7.13 8.37
N GLY A 102 -4.84 -7.42 7.69
CA GLY A 102 -6.20 -7.18 8.13
C GLY A 102 -7.19 -7.86 7.19
N PRO A 103 -8.51 -7.73 7.41
CA PRO A 103 -9.55 -8.33 6.57
C PRO A 103 -9.60 -7.74 5.15
N ILE A 104 -9.11 -6.52 4.98
CA ILE A 104 -8.99 -5.80 3.72
C ILE A 104 -7.56 -5.26 3.56
N VAL A 105 -7.24 -4.63 2.44
CA VAL A 105 -6.02 -3.82 2.31
C VAL A 105 -6.17 -2.59 3.18
N LEU A 106 -5.17 -2.34 4.04
CA LEU A 106 -5.18 -1.22 4.97
C LEU A 106 -4.27 -0.09 4.47
N ARG A 107 -4.78 1.15 4.54
CA ARG A 107 -3.96 2.36 4.52
C ARG A 107 -3.42 2.60 5.93
N LEU A 108 -2.27 3.27 6.02
CA LEU A 108 -1.59 3.55 7.29
C LEU A 108 -1.53 5.06 7.54
N PRO A 109 -2.67 5.72 7.83
CA PRO A 109 -2.75 7.18 7.90
C PRO A 109 -1.86 7.80 8.98
N LYS A 110 -1.69 7.18 10.15
CA LYS A 110 -0.80 7.70 11.20
C LYS A 110 0.66 7.66 10.78
N THR A 111 1.08 6.56 10.15
CA THR A 111 2.43 6.41 9.62
C THR A 111 2.67 7.38 8.46
N GLU A 112 1.70 7.58 7.57
CA GLU A 112 1.76 8.55 6.47
C GLU A 112 1.91 9.99 7.01
N GLU A 113 1.09 10.38 7.98
CA GLU A 113 1.15 11.68 8.65
C GLU A 113 2.49 11.89 9.35
N PHE A 114 2.98 10.86 10.06
CA PHE A 114 4.29 10.92 10.72
C PHE A 114 5.43 11.19 9.74
N LEU A 115 5.41 10.58 8.57
CA LEU A 115 6.46 10.74 7.55
C LEU A 115 6.39 12.08 6.82
N GLN A 116 5.22 12.69 6.71
CA GLN A 116 5.02 13.92 5.95
C GLN A 116 5.87 15.08 6.50
N GLY A 117 6.55 15.79 5.61
CA GLY A 117 7.43 16.93 5.95
C GLY A 117 8.81 16.53 6.49
N LYS A 118 9.05 15.26 6.80
CA LYS A 118 10.33 14.79 7.34
C LYS A 118 11.36 14.52 6.24
N PRO A 119 12.66 14.58 6.58
CA PRO A 119 13.73 14.23 5.65
C PRO A 119 13.81 12.70 5.44
N MET A 120 14.42 12.31 4.32
CA MET A 120 14.74 10.91 4.02
C MET A 120 15.94 10.44 4.87
N MET A 121 15.66 9.99 6.09
CA MET A 121 16.69 9.55 7.05
C MET A 121 16.31 8.16 7.62
N SER A 122 17.32 7.30 7.80
CA SER A 122 17.16 5.93 8.32
C SER A 122 16.38 5.90 9.64
N ALA A 123 16.73 6.76 10.61
CA ALA A 123 16.05 6.84 11.90
C ALA A 123 14.55 7.16 11.77
N ILE A 124 14.16 8.02 10.82
CA ILE A 124 12.77 8.37 10.55
C ILE A 124 11.99 7.14 10.01
N PHE A 125 12.59 6.40 9.07
CA PHE A 125 11.95 5.21 8.52
C PHE A 125 11.91 4.04 9.50
N GLN A 126 12.86 3.96 10.42
CA GLN A 126 12.83 2.99 11.51
C GLN A 126 11.66 3.27 12.47
N GLU A 127 11.45 4.53 12.85
CA GLU A 127 10.33 4.94 13.70
C GLU A 127 8.99 4.75 12.98
N ALA A 128 8.91 5.13 11.70
CA ALA A 128 7.73 4.88 10.88
C ALA A 128 7.39 3.38 10.79
N GLY A 129 8.40 2.51 10.76
CA GLY A 129 8.21 1.06 10.78
C GLY A 129 7.51 0.58 12.05
N LYS A 130 7.91 1.10 13.22
CA LYS A 130 7.25 0.79 14.49
C LYS A 130 5.80 1.26 14.52
N LEU A 131 5.53 2.48 14.05
CA LEU A 131 4.16 2.99 13.93
C LEU A 131 3.32 2.14 12.97
N ALA A 132 3.89 1.75 11.83
CA ALA A 132 3.19 0.88 10.87
C ALA A 132 2.79 -0.47 11.48
N ARG A 133 3.63 -1.02 12.36
CA ARG A 133 3.34 -2.24 13.13
C ARG A 133 2.17 -2.04 14.10
N GLU A 134 2.03 -0.87 14.71
CA GLU A 134 0.95 -0.55 15.65
C GLU A 134 -0.40 -0.28 14.94
N GLU A 135 -0.38 0.13 13.67
CA GLU A 135 -1.59 0.41 12.89
C GLU A 135 -2.26 -0.84 12.31
N ILE A 136 -1.63 -2.01 12.38
CA ILE A 136 -2.12 -3.25 11.79
C ILE A 136 -2.58 -4.24 12.86
N ASN A 137 -3.48 -5.14 12.44
CA ASN A 137 -3.94 -6.24 13.29
C ASN A 137 -4.01 -7.55 12.48
N PRO A 138 -2.86 -8.15 12.14
CA PRO A 138 -2.82 -9.37 11.35
C PRO A 138 -3.27 -10.58 12.17
N ILE A 139 -3.81 -11.58 11.48
CA ILE A 139 -4.12 -12.88 12.04
C ILE A 139 -3.03 -13.90 11.71
N SER A 140 -2.88 -14.94 12.54
CA SER A 140 -2.11 -16.13 12.21
C SER A 140 -2.94 -17.08 11.33
N ASP A 141 -2.33 -17.57 10.26
CA ASP A 141 -2.93 -18.57 9.37
C ASP A 141 -1.85 -19.54 8.84
N VAL A 142 -2.24 -20.45 7.94
CA VAL A 142 -1.32 -21.43 7.31
C VAL A 142 -0.15 -20.79 6.55
N ARG A 143 -0.20 -19.50 6.25
CA ARG A 143 0.81 -18.76 5.50
C ARG A 143 1.85 -18.10 6.38
N ALA A 144 1.42 -17.55 7.52
CA ALA A 144 2.32 -16.87 8.47
C ALA A 144 1.64 -16.62 9.82
N SER A 145 2.49 -16.45 10.84
CA SER A 145 2.08 -15.98 12.16
C SER A 145 1.83 -14.46 12.15
N THR A 146 1.07 -14.00 13.14
CA THR A 146 0.87 -12.59 13.45
C THR A 146 2.21 -11.86 13.62
N ASP A 147 3.14 -12.44 14.38
CA ASP A 147 4.44 -11.83 14.65
C ASP A 147 5.27 -11.64 13.39
N TYR A 148 5.29 -12.65 12.51
CA TYR A 148 6.01 -12.54 11.24
C TYR A 148 5.44 -11.43 10.36
N ARG A 149 4.11 -11.30 10.26
CA ARG A 149 3.46 -10.24 9.48
C ARG A 149 3.70 -8.86 10.07
N SER A 150 3.71 -8.75 11.40
CA SER A 150 4.02 -7.52 12.12
C SER A 150 5.47 -7.09 11.88
N GLN A 151 6.40 -8.05 11.92
CA GLN A 151 7.80 -7.78 11.60
C GLN A 151 8.02 -7.39 10.13
N LEU A 152 7.29 -7.99 9.20
CA LEU A 152 7.33 -7.59 7.80
C LEU A 152 6.83 -6.16 7.60
N ALA A 153 5.74 -5.78 8.28
CA ALA A 153 5.17 -4.44 8.20
C ALA A 153 6.16 -3.36 8.70
N GLU A 154 6.92 -3.66 9.75
CA GLU A 154 7.97 -2.80 10.27
C GLU A 154 9.15 -2.72 9.29
N ASN A 155 9.68 -3.85 8.86
CA ASN A 155 10.93 -3.92 8.10
C ASN A 155 10.78 -3.45 6.64
N ILE A 156 9.58 -3.48 6.05
CA ILE A 156 9.38 -3.11 4.65
C ILE A 156 9.68 -1.63 4.39
N LEU A 157 9.48 -0.77 5.39
CA LEU A 157 9.80 0.65 5.29
C LEU A 157 11.31 0.90 5.27
N MET A 158 12.07 0.13 6.04
CA MET A 158 13.54 0.17 5.98
C MET A 158 14.06 -0.34 4.65
N LYS A 159 13.51 -1.43 4.13
CA LYS A 159 13.84 -1.92 2.79
C LYS A 159 13.56 -0.87 1.73
N PHE A 160 12.41 -0.22 1.79
CA PHE A 160 12.05 0.87 0.88
C PHE A 160 13.05 2.03 0.95
N PHE A 161 13.42 2.46 2.17
CA PHE A 161 14.40 3.51 2.39
C PHE A 161 15.74 3.20 1.70
N HIS A 162 16.30 2.02 1.94
CA HIS A 162 17.57 1.61 1.34
C HIS A 162 17.50 1.58 -0.20
N GLU A 163 16.43 1.02 -0.77
CA GLU A 163 16.24 1.01 -2.22
C GLU A 163 16.10 2.40 -2.84
N CYS A 164 15.57 3.38 -2.10
CA CYS A 164 15.50 4.77 -2.55
C CYS A 164 16.87 5.43 -2.55
N CYS A 165 17.66 5.22 -1.49
CA CYS A 165 19.02 5.75 -1.40
C CYS A 165 19.94 5.17 -2.49
N ASP A 166 19.87 3.86 -2.72
CA ASP A 166 20.66 3.19 -3.77
C ASP A 166 20.34 3.73 -5.18
N ASN A 167 19.07 4.06 -5.43
CA ASN A 167 18.66 4.63 -6.72
C ASN A 167 19.10 6.08 -6.90
N GLN A 168 19.18 6.87 -5.84
CA GLN A 168 19.72 8.24 -5.89
C GLN A 168 21.21 8.22 -6.21
N ASN A 169 21.98 7.40 -5.51
CA ASN A 169 23.43 7.23 -5.78
C ASN A 169 23.74 6.79 -7.22
N LYS A 170 22.87 5.93 -7.80
CA LYS A 170 23.02 5.50 -9.20
C LYS A 170 22.68 6.61 -10.22
N LYS A 171 21.76 7.54 -9.88
CA LYS A 171 21.43 8.67 -10.75
C LYS A 171 22.49 9.77 -10.71
N GLU A 172 23.20 9.94 -9.60
CA GLU A 172 24.30 10.87 -9.45
C GLU A 172 25.61 10.37 -10.08
N ALA A 173 25.75 9.07 -10.29
CA ALA A 173 26.91 8.43 -10.88
C ALA A 173 26.81 8.20 -12.42
N ALA A 174 25.67 8.54 -13.03
CA ALA A 174 25.39 8.37 -14.47
C ALA A 174 25.32 9.73 -15.20
#